data_5a3b86f8a16cf4445a2e33586f481c8d
#
_entry.id   5a3b86f8a16cf4445a2e33586f481c8d
#
_cell.length_a   1.000
_cell.length_b   1.000
_cell.length_c   1.000
_cell.angle_alpha   90.00
_cell.angle_beta   90.00
_cell.angle_gamma   90.00
#
_symmetry.space_group_name_H-M   'P 1'
#
loop_
_entity.id
_entity.type
_entity.pdbx_description
1 polymer ?
#
loop_
_entity_poly.entity_id
_entity_poly.type
_entity_poly.pdbx_seq_one_letter_code
_entity_poly.pdbx_strand_id
1 'polypeptide(L)'
;TFNPLAHIDPFGTVILPAILIMAGGVLFGWAKPVPVVFSRLGNPRRDMVLVAAAGPGINIGLAIVSAIGLYFVDLQRSLFDEWVARNLINSININLLLVIFNMIPMPPLDGGRIAVGLLPYKLAVPLARLERAGLFILIGL
;
A
#
# COMPACT_ATOMS: atom_id res chain seq x y z
N THR A 1 7.94 -13.21 6.75
CA THR A 1 9.12 -13.53 5.92
C THR A 1 9.38 -12.39 4.94
N PHE A 2 10.64 -12.05 4.73
CA PHE A 2 11.05 -11.03 3.74
C PHE A 2 11.20 -11.61 2.32
N ASN A 3 10.80 -12.86 2.11
CA ASN A 3 10.82 -13.48 0.78
C ASN A 3 9.62 -12.96 -0.04
N PRO A 4 9.83 -12.16 -1.10
CA PRO A 4 8.74 -11.63 -1.92
C PRO A 4 7.93 -12.73 -2.62
N LEU A 5 8.52 -13.86 -2.93
CA LEU A 5 7.84 -14.99 -3.58
C LEU A 5 6.79 -15.63 -2.66
N ALA A 6 6.96 -15.54 -1.33
CA ALA A 6 6.00 -16.08 -0.37
C ALA A 6 4.67 -15.28 -0.34
N HIS A 7 4.65 -14.07 -0.87
CA HIS A 7 3.49 -13.17 -0.92
C HIS A 7 2.76 -13.20 -2.26
N ILE A 8 3.25 -13.98 -3.22
CA ILE A 8 2.61 -14.16 -4.52
C ILE A 8 1.50 -15.19 -4.37
N ASP A 9 0.26 -14.76 -4.63
CA ASP A 9 -0.86 -15.67 -4.84
C ASP A 9 -0.88 -16.07 -6.33
N PRO A 10 -0.66 -17.37 -6.67
CA PRO A 10 -0.59 -17.80 -8.07
C PRO A 10 -1.86 -17.45 -8.85
N PHE A 11 -3.03 -17.55 -8.24
CA PHE A 11 -4.30 -17.22 -8.90
C PHE A 11 -4.50 -15.70 -9.01
N GLY A 12 -4.42 -14.97 -7.90
CA GLY A 12 -4.71 -13.53 -7.86
C GLY A 12 -3.63 -12.67 -8.54
N THR A 13 -2.36 -13.11 -8.50
CA THR A 13 -1.24 -12.31 -9.00
C THR A 13 -0.88 -12.65 -10.45
N VAL A 14 -1.07 -13.89 -10.90
CA VAL A 14 -0.64 -14.35 -12.22
C VAL A 14 -1.80 -14.77 -13.11
N ILE A 15 -2.63 -15.73 -12.67
CA ILE A 15 -3.67 -16.35 -13.49
C ILE A 15 -4.79 -15.37 -13.81
N LEU A 16 -5.33 -14.69 -12.80
CA LEU A 16 -6.44 -13.74 -12.98
C LEU A 16 -6.05 -12.54 -13.84
N PRO A 17 -4.93 -11.85 -13.61
CA PRO A 17 -4.46 -10.80 -14.49
C PRO A 17 -4.23 -11.26 -15.93
N ALA A 18 -3.65 -12.45 -16.13
CA ALA A 18 -3.45 -13.02 -17.47
C ALA A 18 -4.77 -13.26 -18.20
N ILE A 19 -5.77 -13.83 -17.52
CA ILE A 19 -7.10 -14.06 -18.09
C ILE A 19 -7.78 -12.72 -18.45
N LEU A 20 -7.70 -11.72 -17.57
CA LEU A 20 -8.29 -10.40 -17.78
C LEU A 20 -7.65 -9.67 -18.95
N ILE A 21 -6.33 -9.75 -19.11
CA ILE A 21 -5.62 -9.19 -20.27
C ILE A 21 -6.08 -9.87 -21.55
N MET A 22 -6.18 -11.19 -21.56
CA MET A 22 -6.65 -11.96 -22.73
C MET A 22 -8.11 -11.64 -23.10
N ALA A 23 -8.94 -11.37 -22.11
CA ALA A 23 -10.34 -10.98 -22.29
C ALA A 23 -10.54 -9.51 -22.71
N GLY A 24 -9.46 -8.70 -22.74
CA GLY A 24 -9.53 -7.27 -23.04
C GLY A 24 -10.17 -6.45 -21.90
N GLY A 25 -10.23 -6.99 -20.69
CA GLY A 25 -10.83 -6.36 -19.52
C GLY A 25 -9.84 -5.51 -18.70
N VAL A 26 -10.36 -4.91 -17.64
CA VAL A 26 -9.55 -4.15 -16.67
C VAL A 26 -8.63 -5.09 -15.91
N LEU A 27 -7.36 -4.71 -15.79
CA LEU A 27 -6.39 -5.46 -15.01
C LEU A 27 -6.75 -5.43 -13.53
N PHE A 28 -6.97 -6.59 -12.95
CA PHE A 28 -7.25 -6.79 -11.54
C PHE A 28 -6.45 -7.99 -11.00
N GLY A 29 -5.95 -7.88 -9.79
CA GLY A 29 -5.23 -8.95 -9.14
C GLY A 29 -5.03 -8.65 -7.65
N TRP A 30 -4.61 -9.66 -6.91
CA TRP A 30 -4.28 -9.50 -5.49
C TRP A 30 -3.02 -10.29 -5.13
N ALA A 31 -2.35 -9.83 -4.08
CA ALA A 31 -1.25 -10.55 -3.46
C ALA A 31 -1.73 -11.26 -2.17
N LYS A 32 -1.02 -12.31 -1.80
CA LYS A 32 -1.30 -13.02 -0.56
C LYS A 32 -0.99 -12.13 0.65
N PRO A 33 -1.95 -11.91 1.57
CA PRO A 33 -1.72 -11.06 2.72
C PRO A 33 -0.64 -11.62 3.64
N VAL A 34 0.15 -10.73 4.24
CA VAL A 34 1.15 -11.09 5.24
C VAL A 34 0.45 -11.36 6.57
N PRO A 35 0.54 -12.57 7.14
CA PRO A 35 -0.06 -12.84 8.44
C PRO A 35 0.77 -12.15 9.54
N VAL A 36 0.16 -11.16 10.21
CA VAL A 36 0.71 -10.53 11.41
C VAL A 36 0.06 -11.15 12.63
N VAL A 37 0.86 -11.82 13.46
CA VAL A 37 0.36 -12.46 14.69
C VAL A 37 0.47 -11.45 15.83
N PHE A 38 -0.57 -10.67 16.05
CA PHE A 38 -0.62 -9.61 17.07
C PHE A 38 -0.41 -10.10 18.50
N SER A 39 -0.76 -11.35 18.80
CA SER A 39 -0.55 -11.96 20.13
C SER A 39 0.92 -12.16 20.50
N ARG A 40 1.84 -12.12 19.52
CA ARG A 40 3.29 -12.25 19.73
C ARG A 40 4.00 -10.90 19.88
N LEU A 41 3.27 -9.80 19.78
CA LEU A 41 3.83 -8.46 19.90
C LEU A 41 3.97 -8.09 21.38
N GLY A 42 5.10 -7.50 21.74
CA GLY A 42 5.36 -7.10 23.12
C GLY A 42 4.45 -6.00 23.63
N ASN A 43 4.08 -5.06 22.76
CA ASN A 43 3.07 -4.03 22.99
C ASN A 43 2.13 -3.96 21.79
N PRO A 44 0.97 -4.67 21.81
CA PRO A 44 0.11 -4.83 20.64
C PRO A 44 -0.33 -3.52 19.99
N ARG A 45 -0.62 -2.50 20.78
CA ARG A 45 -1.08 -1.20 20.23
C ARG A 45 0.04 -0.44 19.53
N ARG A 46 1.20 -0.35 20.18
CA ARG A 46 2.39 0.34 19.63
C ARG A 46 2.86 -0.36 18.35
N ASP A 47 2.98 -1.67 18.43
CA ASP A 47 3.51 -2.48 17.35
C ASP A 47 2.55 -2.48 16.16
N MET A 48 1.22 -2.45 16.39
CA MET A 48 0.23 -2.26 15.34
C MET A 48 0.40 -0.92 14.62
N VAL A 49 0.68 0.16 15.35
CA VAL A 49 0.95 1.48 14.74
C VAL A 49 2.20 1.43 13.88
N LEU A 50 3.27 0.78 14.36
CA LEU A 50 4.52 0.65 13.61
C LEU A 50 4.34 -0.17 12.34
N VAL A 51 3.62 -1.29 12.42
CA VAL A 51 3.31 -2.13 11.26
C VAL A 51 2.45 -1.38 10.25
N ALA A 52 1.41 -0.68 10.70
CA ALA A 52 0.55 0.11 9.82
C ALA A 52 1.30 1.30 9.19
N ALA A 53 2.21 1.93 9.91
CA ALA A 53 3.02 3.04 9.38
C ALA A 53 4.10 2.57 8.38
N ALA A 54 4.48 1.31 8.41
CA ALA A 54 5.51 0.77 7.51
C ALA A 54 5.09 0.85 6.03
N GLY A 55 3.81 0.60 5.71
CA GLY A 55 3.28 0.71 4.35
C GLY A 55 3.48 2.11 3.75
N PRO A 56 2.84 3.13 4.33
CA PRO A 56 3.05 4.52 3.91
C PRO A 56 4.53 4.96 3.96
N GLY A 57 5.29 4.47 4.95
CA GLY A 57 6.72 4.75 5.06
C GLY A 57 7.53 4.24 3.87
N ILE A 58 7.25 3.02 3.39
CA ILE A 58 7.89 2.45 2.20
C ILE A 58 7.51 3.25 0.96
N ASN A 59 6.26 3.64 0.81
CA ASN A 59 5.80 4.44 -0.32
C ASN A 59 6.49 5.81 -0.36
N ILE A 60 6.67 6.46 0.78
CA ILE A 60 7.47 7.68 0.88
C ILE A 60 8.93 7.42 0.44
N GLY A 61 9.53 6.34 0.93
CA GLY A 61 10.89 5.94 0.54
C GLY A 61 11.02 5.73 -0.97
N LEU A 62 10.07 5.03 -1.59
CA LEU A 62 10.04 4.80 -3.04
C LEU A 62 9.86 6.10 -3.83
N ALA A 63 9.03 7.02 -3.36
CA ALA A 63 8.86 8.34 -3.98
C ALA A 63 10.18 9.14 -3.92
N ILE A 64 10.88 9.13 -2.78
CA ILE A 64 12.19 9.79 -2.62
C ILE A 64 13.24 9.17 -3.53
N VAL A 65 13.36 7.85 -3.57
CA VAL A 65 14.31 7.15 -4.46
C VAL A 65 14.00 7.46 -5.92
N SER A 66 12.74 7.50 -6.32
CA SER A 66 12.32 7.87 -7.67
C SER A 66 12.67 9.33 -7.99
N ALA A 67 12.49 10.24 -7.04
CA ALA A 67 12.88 11.66 -7.21
C ALA A 67 14.39 11.84 -7.33
N ILE A 68 15.18 11.11 -6.54
CA ILE A 68 16.64 11.09 -6.66
C ILE A 68 17.03 10.52 -8.02
N GLY A 69 16.43 9.42 -8.46
CA GLY A 69 16.67 8.85 -9.79
C GLY A 69 16.39 9.85 -10.92
N LEU A 70 15.29 10.61 -10.80
CA LEU A 70 14.92 11.62 -11.79
C LEU A 70 15.97 12.74 -11.91
N TYR A 71 16.64 13.09 -10.82
CA TYR A 71 17.72 14.09 -10.84
C TYR A 71 18.88 13.70 -11.74
N PHE A 72 19.14 12.40 -11.91
CA PHE A 72 20.24 11.90 -12.75
C PHE A 72 19.85 11.64 -14.22
N VAL A 73 18.57 11.81 -14.58
CA VAL A 73 18.09 11.59 -15.95
C VAL A 73 18.23 12.87 -16.77
N ASP A 74 18.94 12.78 -17.90
CA ASP A 74 19.06 13.89 -18.85
C ASP A 74 17.93 13.81 -19.90
N LEU A 75 16.90 14.63 -19.71
CA LEU A 75 15.71 14.65 -20.57
C LEU A 75 15.97 15.00 -22.04
N GLN A 76 17.14 15.55 -22.34
CA GLN A 76 17.49 15.99 -23.71
C GLN A 76 18.36 14.97 -24.47
N ARG A 77 18.76 13.89 -23.81
CA ARG A 77 19.76 12.96 -24.34
C ARG A 77 19.17 11.89 -25.27
N SER A 78 18.07 11.26 -24.89
CA SER A 78 17.48 10.18 -25.68
C SER A 78 16.00 9.91 -25.33
N LEU A 79 15.30 9.23 -26.26
CA LEU A 79 13.93 8.74 -26.01
C LEU A 79 13.86 7.75 -24.85
N PHE A 80 14.95 7.02 -24.60
CA PHE A 80 15.03 6.12 -23.44
C PHE A 80 15.06 6.91 -22.13
N ASP A 81 15.82 8.00 -22.06
CA ASP A 81 15.87 8.87 -20.88
C ASP A 81 14.50 9.50 -20.62
N GLU A 82 13.80 9.93 -21.66
CA GLU A 82 12.43 10.43 -21.54
C GLU A 82 11.47 9.36 -21.01
N TRP A 83 11.57 8.14 -21.49
CA TRP A 83 10.78 7.02 -20.99
C TRP A 83 11.08 6.72 -19.52
N VAL A 84 12.35 6.69 -19.11
CA VAL A 84 12.76 6.50 -17.71
C VAL A 84 12.20 7.62 -16.83
N ALA A 85 12.32 8.87 -17.25
CA ALA A 85 11.81 10.02 -16.50
C ALA A 85 10.30 9.93 -16.29
N ARG A 86 9.52 9.58 -17.30
CA ARG A 86 8.06 9.39 -17.19
C ARG A 86 7.71 8.29 -16.18
N ASN A 87 8.45 7.18 -16.20
CA ASN A 87 8.23 6.10 -15.23
C ASN A 87 8.56 6.53 -13.79
N LEU A 88 9.64 7.28 -13.59
CA LEU A 88 10.01 7.81 -12.28
C LEU A 88 8.96 8.82 -11.77
N ILE A 89 8.46 9.72 -12.61
CA ILE A 89 7.40 10.66 -12.28
C ILE A 89 6.12 9.89 -11.89
N ASN A 90 5.75 8.89 -12.67
CA ASN A 90 4.59 8.05 -12.36
C ASN A 90 4.78 7.31 -11.03
N SER A 91 5.97 6.81 -10.76
CA SER A 91 6.31 6.18 -9.48
C SER A 91 6.13 7.15 -8.31
N ILE A 92 6.62 8.38 -8.44
CA ILE A 92 6.43 9.43 -7.42
C ILE A 92 4.94 9.67 -7.17
N ASN A 93 4.18 9.91 -8.22
CA ASN A 93 2.75 10.23 -8.13
C ASN A 93 1.95 9.09 -7.51
N ILE A 94 2.17 7.85 -7.95
CA ILE A 94 1.46 6.68 -7.43
C ILE A 94 1.81 6.47 -5.95
N ASN A 95 3.08 6.53 -5.58
CA ASN A 95 3.49 6.32 -4.19
C ASN A 95 2.94 7.41 -3.27
N LEU A 96 2.94 8.68 -3.69
CA LEU A 96 2.33 9.76 -2.92
C LEU A 96 0.82 9.60 -2.79
N LEU A 97 0.14 9.20 -3.87
CA LEU A 97 -1.29 8.93 -3.83
C LEU A 97 -1.61 7.79 -2.85
N LEU A 98 -0.81 6.71 -2.86
CA LEU A 98 -0.96 5.60 -1.93
C LEU A 98 -0.74 6.03 -0.48
N VAL A 99 0.24 6.91 -0.21
CA VAL A 99 0.44 7.47 1.13
C VAL A 99 -0.80 8.24 1.58
N ILE A 100 -1.28 9.16 0.76
CA ILE A 100 -2.45 9.99 1.08
C ILE A 100 -3.67 9.10 1.35
N PHE A 101 -3.93 8.15 0.45
CA PHE A 101 -5.07 7.25 0.58
C PHE A 101 -4.98 6.37 1.83
N ASN A 102 -3.81 5.76 2.07
CA ASN A 102 -3.62 4.87 3.22
C ASN A 102 -3.58 5.62 4.56
N MET A 103 -3.27 6.91 4.57
CA MET A 103 -3.28 7.74 5.77
C MET A 103 -4.66 8.28 6.16
N ILE A 104 -5.70 8.01 5.37
CA ILE A 104 -7.08 8.33 5.78
C ILE A 104 -7.39 7.59 7.08
N PRO A 105 -7.85 8.30 8.14
CA PRO A 105 -8.07 7.71 9.46
C PRO A 105 -9.36 6.87 9.52
N MET A 106 -9.52 5.95 8.59
CA MET A 106 -10.68 5.07 8.46
C MET A 106 -10.22 3.62 8.24
N PRO A 107 -10.50 2.70 9.17
CA PRO A 107 -10.28 1.28 8.91
C PRO A 107 -11.09 0.80 7.69
N PRO A 108 -10.58 -0.08 6.85
CA PRO A 108 -9.41 -0.94 7.05
C PRO A 108 -8.07 -0.34 6.61
N LEU A 109 -8.00 0.94 6.27
CA LEU A 109 -6.78 1.61 5.83
C LEU A 109 -5.75 1.73 6.98
N ASP A 110 -4.47 1.87 6.63
CA ASP A 110 -3.39 1.95 7.60
C ASP A 110 -3.54 3.14 8.55
N GLY A 111 -4.01 4.29 8.04
CA GLY A 111 -4.33 5.47 8.84
C GLY A 111 -5.40 5.20 9.91
N GLY A 112 -6.38 4.37 9.60
CA GLY A 112 -7.39 3.93 10.57
C GLY A 112 -6.78 3.07 11.69
N ARG A 113 -5.88 2.17 11.36
CA ARG A 113 -5.16 1.34 12.33
C ARG A 113 -4.20 2.17 13.20
N ILE A 114 -3.52 3.14 12.60
CA ILE A 114 -2.70 4.11 13.33
C ILE A 114 -3.59 4.91 14.30
N ALA A 115 -4.72 5.41 13.84
CA ALA A 115 -5.67 6.13 14.68
C ALA A 115 -6.17 5.29 15.86
N VAL A 116 -6.56 4.03 15.62
CA VAL A 116 -6.97 3.09 16.68
C VAL A 116 -5.85 2.88 17.70
N GLY A 117 -4.60 2.80 17.24
CA GLY A 117 -3.44 2.62 18.11
C GLY A 117 -3.09 3.84 18.97
N LEU A 118 -3.32 5.05 18.46
CA LEU A 118 -2.96 6.31 19.11
C LEU A 118 -4.08 6.89 19.97
N LEU A 119 -5.35 6.68 19.61
CA LEU A 119 -6.50 7.25 20.31
C LEU A 119 -6.72 6.60 21.68
N PRO A 120 -7.31 7.34 22.64
CA PRO A 120 -7.78 6.78 23.90
C PRO A 120 -8.75 5.61 23.67
N TYR A 121 -8.78 4.66 24.58
CA TYR A 121 -9.57 3.44 24.46
C TYR A 121 -11.06 3.71 24.11
N LYS A 122 -11.64 4.75 24.71
CA LYS A 122 -13.06 5.14 24.47
C LYS A 122 -13.33 5.48 23.00
N LEU A 123 -12.37 6.02 22.27
CA LEU A 123 -12.49 6.39 20.87
C LEU A 123 -11.94 5.29 19.94
N ALA A 124 -10.96 4.54 20.41
CA ALA A 124 -10.35 3.46 19.65
C ALA A 124 -11.32 2.29 19.40
N VAL A 125 -12.12 1.92 20.39
CA VAL A 125 -13.06 0.79 20.28
C VAL A 125 -14.14 0.98 19.21
N PRO A 126 -14.89 2.11 19.18
CA PRO A 126 -15.84 2.36 18.10
C PRO A 126 -15.19 2.38 16.72
N LEU A 127 -14.02 3.00 16.62
CA LEU A 127 -13.26 3.08 15.36
C LEU A 127 -12.79 1.69 14.90
N ALA A 128 -12.30 0.85 15.81
CA ALA A 128 -11.90 -0.52 15.50
C ALA A 128 -13.09 -1.39 15.03
N ARG A 129 -14.29 -1.14 15.54
CA ARG A 129 -15.51 -1.85 15.09
C ARG A 129 -15.86 -1.51 13.64
N LEU A 130 -15.49 -0.32 13.16
CA LEU A 130 -15.70 0.09 11.77
C LEU A 130 -14.81 -0.71 10.81
N GLU A 131 -13.75 -1.37 11.26
CA GLU A 131 -12.87 -2.18 10.38
C GLU A 131 -13.67 -3.25 9.64
N ARG A 132 -14.65 -3.90 10.31
CA ARG A 132 -15.52 -4.89 9.69
C ARG A 132 -16.49 -4.28 8.68
N ALA A 133 -17.00 -3.09 8.97
CA ALA A 133 -17.90 -2.36 8.08
C ALA A 133 -17.12 -1.57 7.00
N GLY A 134 -15.90 -1.15 7.30
CA GLY A 134 -15.07 -0.33 6.43
C GLY A 134 -14.78 -0.98 5.08
N LEU A 135 -14.58 -2.29 5.04
CA LEU A 135 -14.43 -3.04 3.81
C LEU A 135 -15.68 -2.95 2.92
N PHE A 136 -16.86 -3.09 3.51
CA PHE A 136 -18.14 -2.97 2.78
C PHE A 136 -18.38 -1.54 2.31
N ILE A 137 -18.01 -0.54 3.10
CA ILE A 137 -18.11 0.88 2.72
C ILE A 137 -17.15 1.18 1.56
N LEU A 138 -15.93 0.65 1.62
CA LEU A 138 -14.92 0.84 0.57
C LEU A 138 -15.34 0.20 -0.75
N ILE A 139 -15.94 -0.98 -0.71
CA ILE A 139 -16.43 -1.70 -1.89
C ILE A 139 -17.72 -1.05 -2.43
N GLY A 140 -18.55 -0.46 -1.56
CA GLY A 140 -19.78 0.24 -1.94
C GLY A 140 -19.58 1.64 -2.52
N LEU A 141 -18.38 2.16 -2.41
CA LEU A 141 -17.97 3.42 -3.06
C LEU A 141 -17.43 3.15 -4.46
#